data_6f4a82852bc45fc333bb33701b7606a2
#
_entry.id   6f4a82852bc45fc333bb33701b7606a2
#
_cell.length_a   1.000
_cell.length_b   1.000
_cell.length_c   1.000
_cell.angle_alpha   90.00
_cell.angle_beta   90.00
_cell.angle_gamma   90.00
#
_symmetry.space_group_name_H-M   'P 1'
#
loop_
_entity.id
_entity.type
_entity.pdbx_description
1 polymer ?
#
loop_
_entity_poly.entity_id
_entity_poly.type
_entity_poly.pdbx_seq_one_letter_code
_entity_poly.pdbx_strand_id
1 'polypeptide(L)'
;MKLVTYKIKNIKTHQIGVVKDDMVFNLNHLFGDIGLVDLIQLENYQSRISGVIHDENISKHKLSNVTLLPPIPKPNSFRDAYAFRQHVETCRKNRGAEMIKEFDEFPVFYFSNHNSIFG
;
A
#
# COMPACT_ATOMS: atom_id res chain seq x y z
N MET A 1 5.08 -12.07 1.31
CA MET A 1 4.98 -11.12 2.43
C MET A 1 3.93 -10.08 2.10
N LYS A 2 2.97 -9.83 2.99
CA LYS A 2 1.93 -8.79 2.83
C LYS A 2 2.10 -7.77 3.94
N LEU A 3 2.61 -6.59 3.62
CA LEU A 3 2.76 -5.47 4.56
C LEU A 3 1.48 -4.64 4.59
N VAL A 4 1.09 -4.17 5.76
CA VAL A 4 -0.14 -3.39 5.97
C VAL A 4 0.11 -2.23 6.91
N THR A 5 -0.61 -1.14 6.67
CA THR A 5 -0.84 -0.09 7.67
C THR A 5 -2.23 -0.29 8.24
N TYR A 6 -2.39 -0.24 9.55
CA TYR A 6 -3.64 -0.56 10.20
C TYR A 6 -3.89 0.27 11.46
N LYS A 7 -5.14 0.27 11.90
CA LYS A 7 -5.59 0.82 13.19
C LYS A 7 -6.17 -0.27 14.07
N ILE A 8 -5.92 -0.16 15.35
CA ILE A 8 -6.63 -0.92 16.39
C ILE A 8 -7.72 0.00 16.96
N LYS A 9 -8.88 -0.56 17.28
CA LYS A 9 -9.96 0.18 17.93
C LYS A 9 -9.45 0.86 19.20
N ASN A 10 -9.76 2.14 19.37
CA ASN A 10 -9.35 2.99 20.50
C ASN A 10 -7.86 3.39 20.54
N ILE A 11 -7.06 3.03 19.52
CA ILE A 11 -5.69 3.52 19.38
C ILE A 11 -5.67 4.58 18.27
N LYS A 12 -5.16 5.78 18.59
CA LYS A 12 -5.14 6.91 17.64
C LYS A 12 -4.03 6.80 16.59
N THR A 13 -2.94 6.14 16.93
CA THR A 13 -1.78 5.99 16.05
C THR A 13 -1.99 4.88 15.03
N HIS A 14 -1.53 5.11 13.81
CA HIS A 14 -1.43 4.06 12.80
C HIS A 14 -0.26 3.15 13.15
N GLN A 15 -0.41 1.88 12.87
CA GLN A 15 0.64 0.89 13.06
C GLN A 15 0.93 0.18 11.74
N ILE A 16 2.14 -0.34 11.61
CA ILE A 16 2.54 -1.18 10.50
C ILE A 16 2.62 -2.64 10.92
N GLY A 17 2.30 -3.52 10.00
CA GLY A 17 2.30 -4.95 10.28
C GLY A 17 2.59 -5.81 9.07
N VAL A 18 2.87 -7.08 9.34
CA VAL A 18 2.90 -8.13 8.34
C VAL A 18 1.75 -9.09 8.55
N VAL A 19 1.05 -9.42 7.47
CA VAL A 19 -0.06 -10.39 7.51
C VAL A 19 0.47 -11.76 7.15
N LYS A 20 0.17 -12.73 8.02
CA LYS A 20 0.33 -14.16 7.77
C LYS A 20 -0.94 -14.86 8.26
N ASP A 21 -1.53 -15.67 7.41
CA ASP A 21 -2.84 -16.28 7.65
C ASP A 21 -3.88 -15.20 8.01
N ASP A 22 -4.64 -15.38 9.07
CA ASP A 22 -5.62 -14.39 9.54
C ASP A 22 -5.08 -13.46 10.65
N MET A 23 -3.76 -13.35 10.78
CA MET A 23 -3.11 -12.57 11.83
C MET A 23 -2.28 -11.42 11.26
N VAL A 24 -2.32 -10.28 11.94
CA VAL A 24 -1.43 -9.14 11.73
C VAL A 24 -0.42 -9.11 12.85
N PHE A 25 0.85 -9.25 12.53
CA PHE A 25 1.98 -9.16 13.46
C PHE A 25 2.49 -7.72 13.46
N ASN A 26 2.58 -7.13 14.64
CA ASN A 26 2.99 -5.73 14.79
C ASN A 26 4.48 -5.55 14.54
N LEU A 27 4.82 -4.71 13.56
CA LEU A 27 6.20 -4.40 13.21
C LEU A 27 6.77 -3.22 13.99
N ASN A 28 5.92 -2.32 14.51
CA ASN A 28 6.39 -1.20 15.33
C ASN A 28 7.06 -1.66 16.63
N HIS A 29 6.73 -2.86 17.11
CA HIS A 29 7.43 -3.45 18.25
C HIS A 29 8.93 -3.65 17.98
N LEU A 30 9.30 -4.06 16.76
CA LEU A 30 10.69 -4.30 16.36
C LEU A 30 11.39 -3.07 15.77
N PHE A 31 10.65 -2.23 15.05
CA PHE A 31 11.21 -1.14 14.25
C PHE A 31 10.95 0.25 14.82
N GLY A 32 10.16 0.35 15.92
CA GLY A 32 9.77 1.63 16.49
C GLY A 32 8.61 2.29 15.75
N ASP A 33 8.37 3.56 16.04
CA ASP A 33 7.26 4.34 15.46
C ASP A 33 7.65 4.88 14.08
N ILE A 34 7.65 3.98 13.10
CA ILE A 34 7.95 4.28 11.69
C ILE A 34 6.80 3.85 10.79
N GLY A 35 6.74 4.44 9.59
CA GLY A 35 5.81 4.05 8.52
C GLY A 35 6.40 2.99 7.58
N LEU A 36 5.56 2.48 6.66
CA LEU A 36 6.02 1.48 5.68
C LEU A 36 7.09 2.04 4.73
N VAL A 37 7.05 3.34 4.42
CA VAL A 37 8.06 3.96 3.56
C VAL A 37 9.43 3.90 4.21
N ASP A 38 9.51 4.23 5.52
CA ASP A 38 10.76 4.18 6.26
C ASP A 38 11.24 2.73 6.42
N LEU A 39 10.31 1.82 6.71
CA LEU A 39 10.62 0.40 6.86
C LEU A 39 11.31 -0.20 5.62
N ILE A 40 10.76 0.06 4.43
CA ILE A 40 11.29 -0.53 3.19
C ILE A 40 12.64 0.07 2.76
N GLN A 41 13.05 1.18 3.35
CA GLN A 41 14.37 1.79 3.14
C GLN A 41 15.45 1.20 4.06
N LEU A 42 15.06 0.46 5.10
CA LEU A 42 16.02 -0.18 5.99
C LEU A 42 16.69 -1.37 5.31
N GLU A 43 17.99 -1.50 5.50
CA GLU A 43 18.70 -2.68 5.05
C GLU A 43 18.18 -3.94 5.75
N ASN A 44 18.10 -5.03 5.01
CA ASN A 44 17.71 -6.34 5.52
C ASN A 44 16.32 -6.40 6.23
N TYR A 45 15.42 -5.44 5.96
CA TYR A 45 14.10 -5.42 6.60
C TYR A 45 13.33 -6.74 6.37
N GLN A 46 13.47 -7.35 5.19
CA GLN A 46 12.76 -8.60 4.84
C GLN A 46 13.17 -9.78 5.73
N SER A 47 14.46 -9.95 5.97
CA SER A 47 14.97 -11.02 6.85
C SER A 47 14.58 -10.79 8.31
N ARG A 48 14.62 -9.53 8.77
CA ARG A 48 14.15 -9.16 10.11
C ARG A 48 12.67 -9.45 10.31
N ILE A 49 11.81 -9.12 9.33
CA ILE A 49 10.37 -9.43 9.37
C ILE A 49 10.12 -10.94 9.39
N SER A 50 10.92 -11.73 8.68
CA SER A 50 10.78 -13.20 8.69
C SER A 50 10.95 -13.78 10.10
N GLY A 51 11.78 -13.17 10.94
CA GLY A 51 11.92 -13.53 12.36
C GLY A 51 10.66 -13.20 13.19
N VAL A 52 10.02 -12.07 12.91
CA VAL A 52 8.84 -11.58 13.65
C VAL A 52 7.68 -12.59 13.64
N ILE A 53 7.47 -13.27 12.54
CA ILE A 53 6.34 -14.21 12.37
C ILE A 53 6.48 -15.45 13.29
N HIS A 54 7.69 -15.73 13.74
CA HIS A 54 8.03 -16.88 14.59
C HIS A 54 8.29 -16.48 16.05
N ASP A 55 8.29 -15.19 16.37
CA ASP A 55 8.50 -14.70 17.72
C ASP A 55 7.17 -14.65 18.49
N GLU A 56 7.08 -15.45 19.55
CA GLU A 56 5.89 -15.53 20.40
C GLU A 56 5.62 -14.25 21.21
N ASN A 57 6.64 -13.44 21.43
CA ASN A 57 6.55 -12.20 22.20
C ASN A 57 6.03 -11.01 21.37
N ILE A 58 5.91 -11.17 20.06
CA ILE A 58 5.40 -10.09 19.18
C ILE A 58 3.89 -9.93 19.36
N SER A 59 3.48 -8.69 19.57
CA SER A 59 2.06 -8.33 19.59
C SER A 59 1.42 -8.65 18.23
N LYS A 60 0.31 -9.37 18.29
CA LYS A 60 -0.44 -9.78 17.09
C LYS A 60 -1.94 -9.64 17.29
N HIS A 61 -2.65 -9.37 16.23
CA HIS A 61 -4.09 -9.18 16.21
C HIS A 61 -4.73 -10.04 15.13
N LYS A 62 -5.96 -10.50 15.35
CA LYS A 62 -6.74 -11.07 14.24
C LYS A 62 -6.99 -9.98 13.20
N LEU A 63 -6.90 -10.34 11.93
CA LEU A 63 -7.15 -9.41 10.83
C LEU A 63 -8.56 -8.78 10.92
N SER A 64 -9.54 -9.54 11.41
CA SER A 64 -10.91 -9.07 11.66
C SER A 64 -11.04 -8.02 12.77
N ASN A 65 -10.03 -7.88 13.64
CA ASN A 65 -10.07 -6.98 14.80
C ASN A 65 -9.31 -5.66 14.55
N VAL A 66 -8.80 -5.48 13.35
CA VAL A 66 -8.11 -4.26 12.92
C VAL A 66 -8.81 -3.62 11.75
N THR A 67 -8.63 -2.33 11.56
CA THR A 67 -9.05 -1.62 10.34
C THR A 67 -7.82 -1.42 9.47
N LEU A 68 -7.82 -2.01 8.29
CA LEU A 68 -6.77 -1.76 7.30
C LEU A 68 -6.91 -0.34 6.75
N LEU A 69 -5.77 0.27 6.51
CA LEU A 69 -5.63 1.57 5.88
C LEU A 69 -4.90 1.40 4.54
N PRO A 70 -4.86 2.43 3.68
CA PRO A 70 -3.93 2.42 2.56
C PRO A 70 -2.53 2.10 3.06
N PRO A 71 -1.74 1.28 2.36
CA PRO A 71 -0.39 0.91 2.81
C PRO A 71 0.48 2.13 3.14
N ILE A 72 0.33 3.18 2.34
CA ILE A 72 0.97 4.49 2.55
C ILE A 72 -0.16 5.53 2.64
N PRO A 73 -0.61 5.90 3.86
CA PRO A 73 -1.75 6.81 4.04
C PRO A 73 -1.50 8.23 3.51
N LYS A 74 -0.23 8.65 3.47
CA LYS A 74 0.18 9.96 2.95
C LYS A 74 1.40 9.80 2.04
N PRO A 75 1.22 9.36 0.79
CA PRO A 75 2.32 9.28 -0.16
C PRO A 75 2.72 10.68 -0.63
N ASN A 76 3.96 10.85 -1.09
CA ASN A 76 4.45 12.11 -1.62
C ASN A 76 3.74 12.53 -2.92
N SER A 77 3.26 11.57 -3.68
CA SER A 77 2.47 11.81 -4.89
C SER A 77 1.63 10.57 -5.22
N PHE A 78 0.56 10.77 -5.96
CA PHE A 78 -0.25 9.70 -6.52
C PHE A 78 -0.49 9.97 -8.00
N ARG A 79 -0.17 9.00 -8.85
CA ARG A 79 -0.36 9.09 -10.29
C ARG A 79 -1.00 7.80 -10.79
N ASP A 80 -2.04 7.95 -11.59
CA ASP A 80 -2.66 6.86 -12.33
C ASP A 80 -2.24 6.96 -13.80
N ALA A 81 -1.64 5.92 -14.33
CA ALA A 81 -1.05 5.95 -15.67
C ALA A 81 -1.89 5.19 -16.70
N TYR A 82 -2.14 5.82 -17.83
CA TYR A 82 -2.66 5.18 -19.03
C TYR A 82 -1.55 4.37 -19.72
N ALA A 83 -1.14 3.23 -19.12
CA ALA A 83 0.03 2.50 -19.57
C ALA A 83 -0.26 1.41 -20.63
N PHE A 84 -1.46 0.83 -20.63
CA PHE A 84 -1.80 -0.28 -21.53
C PHE A 84 -2.62 0.18 -22.72
N ARG A 85 -1.97 0.29 -23.89
CA ARG A 85 -2.59 0.77 -25.14
C ARG A 85 -3.90 0.06 -25.45
N GLN A 86 -3.95 -1.26 -25.38
CA GLN A 86 -5.16 -2.04 -25.69
C GLN A 86 -6.32 -1.68 -24.75
N HIS A 87 -6.03 -1.46 -23.45
CA HIS A 87 -7.06 -1.03 -22.50
C HIS A 87 -7.63 0.35 -22.86
N VAL A 88 -6.77 1.30 -23.17
CA VAL A 88 -7.17 2.67 -23.54
C VAL A 88 -7.98 2.67 -24.83
N GLU A 89 -7.53 1.95 -25.86
CA GLU A 89 -8.22 1.80 -27.13
C GLU A 89 -9.63 1.23 -26.96
N THR A 90 -9.76 0.15 -26.17
CA THR A 90 -11.05 -0.45 -25.84
C THR A 90 -11.97 0.53 -25.11
N CYS A 91 -11.46 1.24 -24.11
CA CYS A 91 -12.23 2.24 -23.37
C CYS A 91 -12.69 3.40 -24.25
N ARG A 92 -11.85 3.85 -25.18
CA ARG A 92 -12.22 4.91 -26.12
C ARG A 92 -13.27 4.44 -27.13
N LYS A 93 -13.08 3.28 -27.73
CA LYS A 93 -14.03 2.64 -28.65
C LYS A 93 -15.42 2.47 -28.00
N ASN A 94 -15.48 2.03 -26.74
CA ASN A 94 -16.74 1.89 -26.01
C ASN A 94 -17.47 3.24 -25.80
N ARG A 95 -16.75 4.35 -25.86
CA ARG A 95 -17.30 5.71 -25.79
C ARG A 95 -17.51 6.35 -27.18
N GLY A 96 -17.34 5.60 -28.26
CA GLY A 96 -17.49 6.10 -29.65
C GLY A 96 -16.35 7.02 -30.09
N ALA A 97 -15.18 6.95 -29.44
CA ALA A 97 -14.02 7.78 -29.75
C ALA A 97 -12.86 6.96 -30.32
N GLU A 98 -12.13 7.54 -31.27
CA GLU A 98 -10.91 6.93 -31.79
C GLU A 98 -9.69 7.14 -30.86
N MET A 99 -8.64 6.37 -31.11
CA MET A 99 -7.36 6.55 -30.43
C MET A 99 -6.73 7.90 -30.81
N ILE A 100 -6.09 8.56 -29.85
CA ILE A 100 -5.35 9.79 -30.07
C ILE A 100 -3.89 9.47 -30.38
N LYS A 101 -3.29 10.19 -31.33
CA LYS A 101 -1.89 9.99 -31.73
C LYS A 101 -0.91 10.25 -30.59
N GLU A 102 -1.21 11.25 -29.79
CA GLU A 102 -0.41 11.70 -28.65
C GLU A 102 -0.21 10.61 -27.58
N PHE A 103 -1.08 9.59 -27.56
CA PHE A 103 -0.92 8.46 -26.64
C PHE A 103 0.39 7.70 -26.85
N ASP A 104 0.83 7.57 -28.11
CA ASP A 104 2.05 6.84 -28.46
C ASP A 104 3.31 7.75 -28.38
N GLU A 105 3.14 9.05 -28.22
CA GLU A 105 4.22 10.04 -28.20
C GLU A 105 4.58 10.47 -26.77
N PHE A 106 3.59 10.53 -25.86
CA PHE A 106 3.75 11.06 -24.51
C PHE A 106 3.21 10.09 -23.45
N PRO A 107 3.90 9.93 -22.30
CA PRO A 107 3.36 9.19 -21.17
C PRO A 107 2.16 9.95 -20.59
N VAL A 108 0.98 9.35 -20.69
CA VAL A 108 -0.26 9.93 -20.15
C VAL A 108 -0.47 9.42 -18.74
N PHE A 109 -0.60 10.31 -17.79
CA PHE A 109 -0.94 9.96 -16.41
C PHE A 109 -1.82 11.04 -15.77
N TYR A 110 -2.56 10.61 -14.77
CA TYR A 110 -3.50 11.42 -14.02
C TYR A 110 -2.92 11.75 -12.63
N PHE A 111 -2.86 13.02 -12.29
CA PHE A 111 -2.54 13.44 -10.93
C PHE A 111 -3.78 13.37 -10.05
N SER A 112 -3.68 12.67 -8.93
CA SER A 112 -4.73 12.59 -7.94
C SER A 112 -4.33 13.26 -6.63
N ASN A 113 -5.34 13.55 -5.80
CA ASN A 113 -5.10 14.08 -4.46
C ASN A 113 -4.53 12.98 -3.54
N HIS A 114 -3.24 13.05 -3.30
CA HIS A 114 -2.52 12.09 -2.46
C HIS A 114 -2.86 12.18 -0.96
N ASN A 115 -3.55 13.23 -0.54
CA ASN A 115 -4.00 13.41 0.86
C ASN A 115 -5.41 12.83 1.12
N SER A 116 -6.06 12.28 0.11
CA SER A 116 -7.42 11.74 0.19
C SER A 116 -7.48 10.27 -0.26
N ILE A 117 -6.53 9.46 0.20
CA ILE A 117 -6.49 8.03 -0.06
C ILE A 117 -7.15 7.30 1.12
N PHE A 118 -8.15 6.48 0.79
CA PHE A 118 -8.90 5.66 1.75
C PHE A 118 -8.62 4.18 1.51
N GLY A 119 -8.58 3.38 2.57
CA GLY A 119 -8.48 1.92 2.53
C GLY A 119 -9.81 1.27 2.83
#